data_415ae75bb975f219ab82863269140e93
#
_entry.id   415ae75bb975f219ab82863269140e93
#
_cell.length_a   1.000
_cell.length_b   1.000
_cell.length_c   1.000
_cell.angle_alpha   90.00
_cell.angle_beta   90.00
_cell.angle_gamma   90.00
#
_symmetry.space_group_name_H-M   'P 1'
#
loop_
_entity.id
_entity.type
_entity.pdbx_description
1 polymer ?
#
loop_
_entity_poly.entity_id
_entity_poly.type
_entity_poly.pdbx_seq_one_letter_code
_entity_poly.pdbx_strand_id
1 'polypeptide(L)'
;MALGGGSSIDTAKGIGIVVNNPDFADVKSLEGVADTRQKAVPTFALPTTAGTAAEVTINYVIIDEEVKKKMVCVDPNDIPAVAIVDPELMYSMPKGLTAATGMDALTHAIESYITPGAWAMSDMFELKAIEMIAVHLKAAVDNGSDSVAREAMSQAQYIAGMGFSNVGLGIVHSMAHPLGAHYDTPHGVANALLLPYVMEYNAASPGCS
;
A
#
# COMPACT_ATOMS: atom_id res chain seq x y z
N MET A 1 8.41 14.90 9.06
CA MET A 1 7.30 14.15 9.65
C MET A 1 6.17 14.13 8.64
N ALA A 2 5.65 12.96 8.32
CA ALA A 2 4.55 12.74 7.39
C ALA A 2 3.34 12.19 8.18
N LEU A 3 2.29 12.98 8.28
CA LEU A 3 1.04 12.61 8.96
C LEU A 3 -0.08 12.60 7.93
N GLY A 4 -0.74 11.47 7.75
CA GLY A 4 -1.86 11.35 6.80
C GLY A 4 -1.99 9.96 6.21
N GLY A 5 -2.79 9.83 5.15
CA GLY A 5 -2.91 8.60 4.37
C GLY A 5 -1.72 8.39 3.42
N GLY A 6 -1.82 7.37 2.56
CA GLY A 6 -0.76 7.01 1.63
C GLY A 6 -0.19 8.18 0.83
N SER A 7 -1.05 9.00 0.22
CA SER A 7 -0.59 10.14 -0.61
C SER A 7 0.27 11.15 0.15
N SER A 8 -0.02 11.40 1.43
CA SER A 8 0.79 12.31 2.26
C SER A 8 2.17 11.72 2.55
N ILE A 9 2.22 10.42 2.83
CA ILE A 9 3.47 9.71 3.11
C ILE A 9 4.29 9.58 1.82
N ASP A 10 3.65 9.21 0.70
CA ASP A 10 4.30 9.08 -0.61
C ASP A 10 4.92 10.42 -1.08
N THR A 11 4.19 11.53 -0.87
CA THR A 11 4.72 12.87 -1.15
C THR A 11 5.96 13.17 -0.31
N ALA A 12 5.93 12.83 0.98
CA ALA A 12 7.09 13.04 1.87
C ALA A 12 8.29 12.18 1.47
N LYS A 13 8.05 10.93 1.01
CA LYS A 13 9.07 10.04 0.48
C LYS A 13 9.72 10.64 -0.76
N GLY A 14 8.91 11.03 -1.76
CA GLY A 14 9.40 11.66 -2.99
C GLY A 14 10.21 12.93 -2.72
N ILE A 15 9.75 13.81 -1.83
CA ILE A 15 10.52 14.99 -1.41
C ILE A 15 11.84 14.58 -0.75
N GLY A 16 11.80 13.61 0.16
CA GLY A 16 12.97 13.13 0.89
C GLY A 16 14.06 12.56 -0.02
N ILE A 17 13.66 11.81 -1.05
CA ILE A 17 14.59 11.27 -2.06
C ILE A 17 15.20 12.39 -2.89
N VAL A 18 14.40 13.29 -3.44
CA VAL A 18 14.89 14.39 -4.32
C VAL A 18 15.85 15.30 -3.58
N VAL A 19 15.60 15.63 -2.32
CA VAL A 19 16.49 16.51 -1.53
C VAL A 19 17.90 15.97 -1.45
N ASN A 20 18.08 14.67 -1.28
CA ASN A 20 19.40 14.04 -1.17
C ASN A 20 19.93 13.49 -2.51
N ASN A 21 19.10 13.45 -3.55
CA ASN A 21 19.43 13.01 -4.90
C ASN A 21 18.97 14.05 -5.93
N PRO A 22 19.62 15.24 -5.99
CA PRO A 22 19.14 16.36 -6.83
C PRO A 22 19.16 16.07 -8.34
N ASP A 23 19.87 15.05 -8.78
CA ASP A 23 19.82 14.59 -10.18
C ASP A 23 18.43 14.07 -10.57
N PHE A 24 17.58 13.73 -9.60
CA PHE A 24 16.21 13.29 -9.76
C PHE A 24 15.18 14.39 -9.42
N ALA A 25 15.56 15.67 -9.53
CA ALA A 25 14.66 16.81 -9.28
C ALA A 25 13.45 16.85 -10.22
N ASP A 26 13.57 16.30 -11.43
CA ASP A 26 12.39 15.93 -12.23
C ASP A 26 11.80 14.64 -11.66
N VAL A 27 10.68 14.78 -10.95
CA VAL A 27 9.98 13.68 -10.27
C VAL A 27 9.59 12.54 -11.23
N LYS A 28 9.42 12.83 -12.53
CA LYS A 28 9.15 11.80 -13.55
C LYS A 28 10.30 10.81 -13.70
N SER A 29 11.52 11.21 -13.39
CA SER A 29 12.70 10.34 -13.41
C SER A 29 12.74 9.29 -12.30
N LEU A 30 11.86 9.40 -11.30
CA LEU A 30 11.74 8.45 -10.21
C LEU A 30 10.82 7.26 -10.54
N GLU A 31 10.12 7.27 -11.68
CA GLU A 31 9.22 6.17 -12.04
C GLU A 31 9.97 4.85 -12.21
N GLY A 32 9.41 3.79 -11.67
CA GLY A 32 10.03 2.46 -11.66
C GLY A 32 11.10 2.37 -10.58
N VAL A 33 12.21 1.72 -10.88
CA VAL A 33 13.37 1.59 -9.99
C VAL A 33 14.41 2.62 -10.41
N ALA A 34 14.47 3.73 -9.70
CA ALA A 34 15.46 4.77 -9.96
C ALA A 34 16.82 4.42 -9.33
N ASP A 35 17.92 4.77 -9.99
CA ASP A 35 19.29 4.54 -9.48
C ASP A 35 19.70 5.66 -8.51
N THR A 36 18.90 5.88 -7.47
CA THR A 36 19.23 6.83 -6.40
C THR A 36 20.37 6.25 -5.54
N ARG A 37 21.27 7.11 -5.08
CA ARG A 37 22.49 6.66 -4.37
C ARG A 37 22.48 7.04 -2.91
N GLN A 38 21.67 8.02 -2.54
CA GLN A 38 21.62 8.55 -1.18
C GLN A 38 20.26 8.23 -0.57
N LYS A 39 20.27 7.84 0.72
CA LYS A 39 19.03 7.67 1.48
C LYS A 39 18.25 8.97 1.49
N ALA A 40 16.93 8.85 1.49
CA ALA A 40 16.03 9.97 1.70
C ALA A 40 16.32 10.71 3.01
N VAL A 41 15.86 11.93 3.11
CA VAL A 41 15.81 12.63 4.40
C VAL A 41 15.02 11.77 5.39
N PRO A 42 15.53 11.55 6.62
CA PRO A 42 14.85 10.71 7.60
C PRO A 42 13.38 11.13 7.82
N THR A 43 12.46 10.27 7.47
CA THR A 43 11.02 10.51 7.58
C THR A 43 10.44 9.73 8.75
N PHE A 44 9.63 10.41 9.57
CA PHE A 44 8.78 9.82 10.59
C PHE A 44 7.37 9.79 10.01
N ALA A 45 6.83 8.60 9.76
CA ALA A 45 5.53 8.41 9.13
C ALA A 45 4.47 8.01 10.16
N LEU A 46 3.35 8.75 10.14
CA LEU A 46 2.19 8.51 10.99
C LEU A 46 0.96 8.30 10.10
N PRO A 47 0.60 7.05 9.76
CA PRO A 47 -0.54 6.77 8.91
C PRO A 47 -1.86 7.08 9.61
N THR A 48 -2.80 7.68 8.88
CA THR A 48 -4.18 7.91 9.33
C THR A 48 -5.18 7.02 8.59
N THR A 49 -4.69 6.09 7.78
CA THR A 49 -5.48 5.09 7.04
C THR A 49 -4.87 3.70 7.21
N ALA A 50 -5.71 2.68 7.20
CA ALA A 50 -5.28 1.29 7.30
C ALA A 50 -5.42 0.59 5.94
N GLY A 51 -4.43 0.74 5.06
CA GLY A 51 -4.50 0.19 3.70
C GLY A 51 -3.17 0.13 2.98
N THR A 52 -2.56 1.28 2.70
CA THR A 52 -1.44 1.40 1.78
C THR A 52 -0.10 0.91 2.31
N ALA A 53 0.07 0.88 3.63
CA ALA A 53 1.35 0.58 4.29
C ALA A 53 2.54 1.42 3.80
N ALA A 54 2.29 2.65 3.33
CA ALA A 54 3.34 3.53 2.80
C ALA A 54 4.43 3.84 3.83
N GLU A 55 4.12 3.72 5.13
CA GLU A 55 5.04 3.94 6.24
C GLU A 55 6.10 2.85 6.42
N VAL A 56 5.97 1.70 5.72
CA VAL A 56 6.89 0.56 5.87
C VAL A 56 7.43 0.02 4.54
N THR A 57 6.99 0.59 3.42
CA THR A 57 7.31 0.06 2.08
C THR A 57 8.38 0.86 1.34
N ILE A 58 9.04 0.20 0.38
CA ILE A 58 9.94 0.84 -0.59
C ILE A 58 9.19 1.56 -1.71
N ASN A 59 7.87 1.40 -1.77
CA ASN A 59 7.05 1.93 -2.84
C ASN A 59 6.44 3.27 -2.45
N TYR A 60 6.33 4.18 -3.41
CA TYR A 60 5.52 5.38 -3.32
C TYR A 60 4.91 5.70 -4.68
N VAL A 61 3.75 6.35 -4.68
CA VAL A 61 2.99 6.60 -5.90
C VAL A 61 2.74 8.10 -6.07
N ILE A 62 3.16 8.63 -7.21
CA ILE A 62 2.96 10.03 -7.58
C ILE A 62 2.08 10.08 -8.84
N ILE A 63 1.15 11.03 -8.88
CA ILE A 63 0.28 11.20 -10.05
C ILE A 63 0.89 12.25 -10.98
N ASP A 64 1.17 11.84 -12.22
CA ASP A 64 1.43 12.77 -13.31
C ASP A 64 0.07 13.22 -13.89
N GLU A 65 -0.34 14.42 -13.56
CA GLU A 65 -1.64 14.99 -13.97
C GLU A 65 -1.67 15.35 -15.46
N GLU A 66 -0.53 15.61 -16.09
CA GLU A 66 -0.44 15.95 -17.50
C GLU A 66 -0.85 14.78 -18.39
N VAL A 67 -0.37 13.58 -18.06
CA VAL A 67 -0.66 12.35 -18.82
C VAL A 67 -1.66 11.44 -18.10
N LYS A 68 -2.19 11.86 -16.95
CA LYS A 68 -3.12 11.10 -16.11
C LYS A 68 -2.60 9.69 -15.81
N LYS A 69 -1.39 9.63 -15.28
CA LYS A 69 -0.70 8.39 -14.96
C LYS A 69 -0.31 8.34 -13.49
N LYS A 70 -0.59 7.22 -12.83
CA LYS A 70 0.01 6.92 -11.52
C LYS A 70 1.40 6.32 -11.76
N MET A 71 2.41 7.07 -11.41
CA MET A 71 3.81 6.63 -11.45
C MET A 71 4.09 5.83 -10.18
N VAL A 72 4.41 4.57 -10.33
CA VAL A 72 4.88 3.73 -9.22
C VAL A 72 6.38 3.87 -9.14
N CYS A 73 6.86 4.39 -8.02
CA CYS A 73 8.27 4.54 -7.73
C CYS A 73 8.68 3.49 -6.70
N VAL A 74 9.82 2.87 -6.90
CA VAL A 74 10.34 1.80 -6.04
C VAL A 74 11.77 2.14 -5.66
N ASP A 75 12.02 2.44 -4.39
CA ASP A 75 13.34 2.83 -3.92
C ASP A 75 13.59 2.39 -2.46
N PRO A 76 14.52 1.46 -2.21
CA PRO A 76 14.85 1.05 -0.85
C PRO A 76 15.47 2.16 0.00
N ASN A 77 15.92 3.27 -0.62
CA ASN A 77 16.48 4.42 0.07
C ASN A 77 15.40 5.32 0.70
N ASP A 78 14.11 5.11 0.40
CA ASP A 78 13.03 5.97 0.86
C ASP A 78 12.19 5.41 2.01
N ILE A 79 12.47 4.20 2.46
CA ILE A 79 11.74 3.60 3.60
C ILE A 79 11.80 4.58 4.78
N PRO A 80 10.64 4.95 5.37
CA PRO A 80 10.61 5.82 6.54
C PRO A 80 11.49 5.29 7.68
N ALA A 81 12.23 6.19 8.31
CA ALA A 81 13.14 5.83 9.41
C ALA A 81 12.37 5.35 10.66
N VAL A 82 11.15 5.85 10.85
CA VAL A 82 10.24 5.47 11.93
C VAL A 82 8.81 5.46 11.41
N ALA A 83 8.10 4.38 11.66
CA ALA A 83 6.65 4.29 11.50
C ALA A 83 5.98 4.32 12.89
N ILE A 84 5.04 5.23 13.08
CA ILE A 84 4.23 5.33 14.29
C ILE A 84 2.79 4.97 13.91
N VAL A 85 2.44 3.72 14.12
CA VAL A 85 1.14 3.16 13.75
C VAL A 85 0.22 3.23 14.98
N ASP A 86 -0.48 4.35 15.08
CA ASP A 86 -1.41 4.63 16.18
C ASP A 86 -2.85 4.48 15.66
N PRO A 87 -3.62 3.46 16.12
CA PRO A 87 -4.99 3.25 15.67
C PRO A 87 -5.94 4.41 16.02
N GLU A 88 -5.62 5.23 17.01
CA GLU A 88 -6.45 6.40 17.36
C GLU A 88 -6.50 7.43 16.23
N LEU A 89 -5.42 7.55 15.44
CA LEU A 89 -5.37 8.42 14.27
C LEU A 89 -6.31 7.96 13.14
N MET A 90 -6.83 6.74 13.22
CA MET A 90 -7.69 6.11 12.21
C MET A 90 -9.18 6.09 12.62
N TYR A 91 -9.53 6.49 13.85
CA TYR A 91 -10.93 6.45 14.32
C TYR A 91 -11.87 7.38 13.55
N SER A 92 -11.34 8.47 13.00
CA SER A 92 -12.13 9.41 12.21
C SER A 92 -12.38 8.96 10.76
N MET A 93 -11.84 7.82 10.34
CA MET A 93 -12.05 7.32 8.98
C MET A 93 -13.53 7.04 8.72
N PRO A 94 -14.13 7.63 7.67
CA PRO A 94 -15.49 7.30 7.26
C PRO A 94 -15.63 5.82 6.89
N LYS A 95 -16.85 5.27 7.06
CA LYS A 95 -17.17 3.87 6.77
C LYS A 95 -16.72 3.41 5.38
N GLY A 96 -16.98 4.22 4.34
CA GLY A 96 -16.56 3.90 2.97
C GLY A 96 -15.05 3.86 2.79
N LEU A 97 -14.32 4.78 3.44
CA LEU A 97 -12.85 4.77 3.41
C LEU A 97 -12.28 3.58 4.17
N THR A 98 -12.84 3.25 5.34
CA THR A 98 -12.44 2.05 6.10
C THR A 98 -12.58 0.78 5.26
N ALA A 99 -13.71 0.62 4.56
CA ALA A 99 -13.94 -0.54 3.70
C ALA A 99 -12.95 -0.56 2.52
N ALA A 100 -12.78 0.57 1.84
CA ALA A 100 -11.90 0.65 0.67
C ALA A 100 -10.44 0.37 1.04
N THR A 101 -9.91 1.01 2.09
CA THR A 101 -8.52 0.80 2.50
C THR A 101 -8.28 -0.59 3.09
N GLY A 102 -9.26 -1.16 3.80
CA GLY A 102 -9.16 -2.53 4.29
C GLY A 102 -9.16 -3.57 3.17
N MET A 103 -9.94 -3.36 2.11
CA MET A 103 -9.89 -4.19 0.90
C MET A 103 -8.59 -4.02 0.12
N ASP A 104 -8.02 -2.82 0.13
CA ASP A 104 -6.68 -2.56 -0.40
C ASP A 104 -5.61 -3.39 0.33
N ALA A 105 -5.59 -3.34 1.65
CA ALA A 105 -4.70 -4.16 2.47
C ALA A 105 -4.88 -5.67 2.23
N LEU A 106 -6.13 -6.13 2.07
CA LEU A 106 -6.41 -7.53 1.74
C LEU A 106 -5.85 -7.90 0.37
N THR A 107 -6.00 -7.01 -0.61
CA THR A 107 -5.49 -7.23 -1.96
C THR A 107 -3.98 -7.27 -1.97
N HIS A 108 -3.31 -6.37 -1.24
CA HIS A 108 -1.87 -6.43 -1.04
C HIS A 108 -1.42 -7.80 -0.53
N ALA A 109 -2.04 -8.28 0.55
CA ALA A 109 -1.68 -9.55 1.16
C ALA A 109 -1.93 -10.77 0.25
N ILE A 110 -3.05 -10.79 -0.48
CA ILE A 110 -3.36 -11.89 -1.41
C ILE A 110 -2.40 -11.88 -2.61
N GLU A 111 -2.18 -10.72 -3.25
CA GLU A 111 -1.32 -10.66 -4.43
C GLU A 111 0.13 -10.99 -4.10
N SER A 112 0.65 -10.48 -2.99
CA SER A 112 2.02 -10.78 -2.57
C SER A 112 2.21 -12.22 -2.10
N TYR A 113 1.18 -12.87 -1.57
CA TYR A 113 1.22 -14.30 -1.25
C TYR A 113 1.37 -15.19 -2.50
N ILE A 114 0.72 -14.80 -3.61
CA ILE A 114 0.72 -15.60 -4.85
C ILE A 114 1.74 -15.14 -5.89
N THR A 115 2.52 -14.09 -5.63
CA THR A 115 3.54 -13.61 -6.57
C THR A 115 4.68 -14.63 -6.74
N PRO A 116 5.29 -14.72 -7.91
CA PRO A 116 6.46 -15.60 -8.11
C PRO A 116 7.67 -15.27 -7.22
N GLY A 117 7.72 -14.06 -6.67
CA GLY A 117 8.75 -13.64 -5.72
C GLY A 117 8.50 -14.08 -4.27
N ALA A 118 7.34 -14.67 -3.97
CA ALA A 118 6.96 -15.08 -2.62
C ALA A 118 7.90 -16.17 -2.06
N TRP A 119 8.11 -16.13 -0.75
CA TRP A 119 8.94 -17.08 -0.02
C TRP A 119 8.47 -17.19 1.44
N ALA A 120 8.99 -18.15 2.17
CA ALA A 120 8.46 -18.53 3.48
C ALA A 120 8.28 -17.35 4.48
N MET A 121 9.14 -16.32 4.45
CA MET A 121 8.99 -15.18 5.34
C MET A 121 7.90 -14.22 4.85
N SER A 122 7.79 -13.93 3.54
CA SER A 122 6.69 -13.12 3.02
C SER A 122 5.36 -13.81 3.28
N ASP A 123 5.27 -15.12 3.03
CA ASP A 123 4.06 -15.92 3.24
C ASP A 123 3.55 -15.83 4.68
N MET A 124 4.47 -15.83 5.65
CA MET A 124 4.12 -15.68 7.07
C MET A 124 3.45 -14.34 7.36
N PHE A 125 3.95 -13.24 6.79
CA PHE A 125 3.36 -11.92 6.94
C PHE A 125 2.00 -11.85 6.26
N GLU A 126 1.91 -12.34 5.02
CA GLU A 126 0.70 -12.23 4.22
C GLU A 126 -0.45 -13.08 4.77
N LEU A 127 -0.19 -14.32 5.16
CA LEU A 127 -1.20 -15.17 5.79
C LEU A 127 -1.71 -14.57 7.10
N LYS A 128 -0.80 -13.96 7.89
CA LYS A 128 -1.21 -13.28 9.13
C LYS A 128 -2.05 -12.04 8.86
N ALA A 129 -1.70 -11.25 7.86
CA ALA A 129 -2.48 -10.09 7.45
C ALA A 129 -3.87 -10.50 6.94
N ILE A 130 -3.97 -11.52 6.08
CA ILE A 130 -5.25 -12.06 5.58
C ILE A 130 -6.14 -12.51 6.73
N GLU A 131 -5.60 -13.29 7.68
CA GLU A 131 -6.33 -13.75 8.86
C GLU A 131 -6.92 -12.57 9.65
N MET A 132 -6.10 -11.58 9.96
CA MET A 132 -6.53 -10.42 10.76
C MET A 132 -7.59 -9.58 10.04
N ILE A 133 -7.39 -9.32 8.74
CA ILE A 133 -8.34 -8.55 7.93
C ILE A 133 -9.68 -9.28 7.83
N ALA A 134 -9.67 -10.58 7.56
CA ALA A 134 -10.88 -11.39 7.44
C ALA A 134 -11.74 -11.37 8.71
N VAL A 135 -11.10 -11.32 9.87
CA VAL A 135 -11.81 -11.27 11.15
C VAL A 135 -12.31 -9.87 11.50
N HIS A 136 -11.51 -8.84 11.24
CA HIS A 136 -11.72 -7.51 11.84
C HIS A 136 -12.24 -6.43 10.87
N LEU A 137 -12.08 -6.59 9.56
CA LEU A 137 -12.49 -5.55 8.60
C LEU A 137 -13.98 -5.22 8.72
N LYS A 138 -14.84 -6.23 8.78
CA LYS A 138 -16.28 -6.00 8.89
C LYS A 138 -16.64 -5.23 10.16
N ALA A 139 -16.03 -5.58 11.29
CA ALA A 139 -16.28 -4.90 12.56
C ALA A 139 -15.82 -3.44 12.50
N ALA A 140 -14.62 -3.16 11.96
CA ALA A 140 -14.11 -1.81 11.77
C ALA A 140 -14.99 -0.95 10.85
N VAL A 141 -15.58 -1.56 9.81
CA VAL A 141 -16.51 -0.90 8.87
C VAL A 141 -17.86 -0.63 9.52
N ASP A 142 -18.40 -1.57 10.30
CA ASP A 142 -19.70 -1.43 10.93
C ASP A 142 -19.66 -0.46 12.12
N ASN A 143 -18.58 -0.48 12.89
CA ASN A 143 -18.35 0.41 14.02
C ASN A 143 -16.93 1.01 13.98
N GLY A 144 -16.80 2.21 13.42
CA GLY A 144 -15.52 2.92 13.31
C GLY A 144 -14.85 3.26 14.65
N SER A 145 -15.58 3.15 15.77
CA SER A 145 -15.07 3.39 17.14
C SER A 145 -14.67 2.09 17.87
N ASP A 146 -14.76 0.94 17.19
CA ASP A 146 -14.28 -0.33 17.75
C ASP A 146 -12.75 -0.33 17.80
N SER A 147 -12.20 -0.10 18.99
CA SER A 147 -10.76 0.01 19.19
C SER A 147 -10.02 -1.28 18.85
N VAL A 148 -10.61 -2.44 19.15
CA VAL A 148 -9.99 -3.74 18.85
C VAL A 148 -9.92 -3.96 17.36
N ALA A 149 -11.01 -3.67 16.63
CA ALA A 149 -11.03 -3.81 15.18
C ALA A 149 -10.09 -2.78 14.50
N ARG A 150 -10.04 -1.54 14.98
CA ARG A 150 -9.12 -0.51 14.45
C ARG A 150 -7.65 -0.88 14.68
N GLU A 151 -7.30 -1.33 15.88
CA GLU A 151 -5.95 -1.80 16.18
C GLU A 151 -5.56 -2.98 15.29
N ALA A 152 -6.44 -3.98 15.17
CA ALA A 152 -6.18 -5.12 14.32
C ALA A 152 -5.99 -4.73 12.85
N MET A 153 -6.82 -3.83 12.31
CA MET A 153 -6.68 -3.36 10.93
C MET A 153 -5.41 -2.54 10.70
N SER A 154 -5.02 -1.69 11.66
CA SER A 154 -3.79 -0.91 11.58
C SER A 154 -2.55 -1.79 11.57
N GLN A 155 -2.54 -2.85 12.39
CA GLN A 155 -1.46 -3.84 12.41
C GLN A 155 -1.45 -4.71 11.15
N ALA A 156 -2.62 -5.16 10.70
CA ALA A 156 -2.74 -6.04 9.54
C ALA A 156 -2.20 -5.40 8.26
N GLN A 157 -2.54 -4.13 8.00
CA GLN A 157 -2.02 -3.42 6.84
C GLN A 157 -0.50 -3.22 6.92
N TYR A 158 0.03 -2.94 8.12
CA TYR A 158 1.47 -2.82 8.34
C TYR A 158 2.21 -4.14 8.10
N ILE A 159 1.65 -5.25 8.58
CA ILE A 159 2.18 -6.60 8.38
C ILE A 159 2.17 -6.95 6.88
N ALA A 160 1.07 -6.69 6.16
CA ALA A 160 1.01 -6.85 4.71
C ALA A 160 2.09 -6.02 4.00
N GLY A 161 2.32 -4.77 4.46
CA GLY A 161 3.38 -3.90 3.96
C GLY A 161 4.77 -4.49 4.08
N MET A 162 5.07 -5.13 5.20
CA MET A 162 6.36 -5.82 5.39
C MET A 162 6.54 -6.98 4.40
N GLY A 163 5.46 -7.65 4.02
CA GLY A 163 5.52 -8.72 3.03
C GLY A 163 5.65 -8.18 1.61
N PHE A 164 4.63 -7.47 1.10
CA PHE A 164 4.58 -7.08 -0.30
C PHE A 164 5.72 -6.13 -0.74
N SER A 165 6.26 -5.35 0.18
CA SER A 165 7.42 -4.49 -0.08
C SER A 165 8.65 -5.27 -0.55
N ASN A 166 8.73 -6.56 -0.25
CA ASN A 166 9.87 -7.42 -0.61
C ASN A 166 9.63 -8.28 -1.85
N VAL A 167 8.36 -8.55 -2.20
CA VAL A 167 8.04 -9.54 -3.24
C VAL A 167 7.20 -8.97 -4.39
N GLY A 168 6.62 -7.77 -4.20
CA GLY A 168 5.79 -7.10 -5.19
C GLY A 168 4.33 -7.57 -5.17
N LEU A 169 3.57 -7.04 -6.13
CA LEU A 169 2.13 -7.24 -6.29
C LEU A 169 1.82 -7.88 -7.64
N GLY A 170 0.54 -7.92 -8.01
CA GLY A 170 0.08 -8.65 -9.18
C GLY A 170 -0.82 -7.84 -10.13
N ILE A 171 -1.71 -8.57 -10.79
CA ILE A 171 -2.57 -8.07 -11.88
C ILE A 171 -3.62 -7.08 -11.34
N VAL A 172 -4.15 -7.29 -10.14
CA VAL A 172 -5.19 -6.41 -9.56
C VAL A 172 -4.66 -4.98 -9.46
N HIS A 173 -3.50 -4.79 -8.83
CA HIS A 173 -2.89 -3.47 -8.70
C HIS A 173 -2.50 -2.88 -10.06
N SER A 174 -1.99 -3.70 -10.98
CA SER A 174 -1.65 -3.27 -12.33
C SER A 174 -2.86 -2.73 -13.10
N MET A 175 -4.05 -3.30 -12.88
CA MET A 175 -5.31 -2.84 -13.48
C MET A 175 -5.96 -1.69 -12.70
N ALA A 176 -5.82 -1.65 -11.37
CA ALA A 176 -6.43 -0.62 -10.53
C ALA A 176 -5.77 0.76 -10.71
N HIS A 177 -4.46 0.82 -10.97
CA HIS A 177 -3.76 2.08 -11.16
C HIS A 177 -4.29 2.90 -12.34
N PRO A 178 -4.46 2.35 -13.57
CA PRO A 178 -5.08 3.07 -14.67
C PRO A 178 -6.52 3.52 -14.38
N LEU A 179 -7.32 2.69 -13.70
CA LEU A 179 -8.69 3.08 -13.30
C LEU A 179 -8.68 4.31 -12.39
N GLY A 180 -7.76 4.35 -11.42
CA GLY A 180 -7.60 5.52 -10.56
C GLY A 180 -7.09 6.75 -11.31
N ALA A 181 -6.16 6.58 -12.24
CA ALA A 181 -5.56 7.69 -12.98
C ALA A 181 -6.52 8.34 -14.01
N HIS A 182 -7.32 7.51 -14.69
CA HIS A 182 -8.21 8.01 -15.77
C HIS A 182 -9.62 8.39 -15.30
N TYR A 183 -10.12 7.73 -14.24
CA TYR A 183 -11.52 7.84 -13.81
C TYR A 183 -11.68 8.30 -12.37
N ASP A 184 -10.60 8.68 -11.69
CA ASP A 184 -10.60 9.05 -10.27
C ASP A 184 -11.23 7.98 -9.35
N THR A 185 -11.20 6.71 -9.79
CA THR A 185 -11.72 5.61 -8.99
C THR A 185 -10.87 5.47 -7.72
N PRO A 186 -11.47 5.50 -6.52
CA PRO A 186 -10.72 5.29 -5.30
C PRO A 186 -9.98 3.95 -5.33
N HIS A 187 -8.69 3.98 -4.99
CA HIS A 187 -7.78 2.84 -5.21
C HIS A 187 -8.27 1.52 -4.61
N GLY A 188 -8.64 1.53 -3.33
CA GLY A 188 -9.16 0.34 -2.67
C GLY A 188 -10.52 -0.14 -3.21
N VAL A 189 -11.33 0.75 -3.81
CA VAL A 189 -12.57 0.36 -4.51
C VAL A 189 -12.23 -0.36 -5.81
N ALA A 190 -11.25 0.16 -6.58
CA ALA A 190 -10.80 -0.50 -7.81
C ALA A 190 -10.23 -1.89 -7.51
N ASN A 191 -9.40 -2.01 -6.48
CA ASN A 191 -8.86 -3.29 -6.03
C ASN A 191 -9.97 -4.27 -5.62
N ALA A 192 -10.92 -3.84 -4.80
CA ALA A 192 -12.03 -4.67 -4.36
C ALA A 192 -12.90 -5.17 -5.52
N LEU A 193 -13.10 -4.32 -6.54
CA LEU A 193 -13.87 -4.69 -7.74
C LEU A 193 -13.15 -5.74 -8.59
N LEU A 194 -11.85 -5.60 -8.76
CA LEU A 194 -11.04 -6.43 -9.65
C LEU A 194 -10.63 -7.76 -9.02
N LEU A 195 -10.41 -7.77 -7.69
CA LEU A 195 -9.83 -8.90 -6.97
C LEU A 195 -10.55 -10.24 -7.25
N PRO A 196 -11.88 -10.38 -7.18
CA PRO A 196 -12.54 -11.66 -7.43
C PRO A 196 -12.27 -12.23 -8.82
N TYR A 197 -12.31 -11.38 -9.85
CA TYR A 197 -12.08 -11.80 -11.24
C TYR A 197 -10.63 -12.23 -11.48
N VAL A 198 -9.67 -11.52 -10.88
CA VAL A 198 -8.27 -11.88 -10.98
C VAL A 198 -7.97 -13.15 -10.20
N MET A 199 -8.61 -13.36 -9.04
CA MET A 199 -8.49 -14.63 -8.30
C MET A 199 -8.99 -15.82 -9.12
N GLU A 200 -10.14 -15.69 -9.78
CA GLU A 200 -10.67 -16.73 -10.69
C GLU A 200 -9.70 -16.99 -11.85
N TYR A 201 -9.17 -15.93 -12.46
CA TYR A 201 -8.18 -16.04 -13.53
C TYR A 201 -6.91 -16.77 -13.08
N ASN A 202 -6.37 -16.39 -11.92
CA ASN A 202 -5.17 -17.00 -11.38
C ASN A 202 -5.39 -18.46 -10.97
N ALA A 203 -6.56 -18.79 -10.40
CA ALA A 203 -6.90 -20.16 -10.02
C ALA A 203 -6.92 -21.14 -11.21
N ALA A 204 -7.15 -20.64 -12.42
CA ALA A 204 -7.10 -21.44 -13.64
C ALA A 204 -5.65 -21.65 -14.18
N SER A 205 -4.65 -21.01 -13.60
CA SER A 205 -3.26 -21.11 -14.05
C SER A 205 -2.62 -22.45 -13.62
N PRO A 206 -1.78 -23.07 -14.48
CA PRO A 206 -1.18 -24.38 -14.21
C PRO A 206 -0.20 -24.44 -13.02
N GLY A 207 0.01 -23.37 -12.30
CA GLY A 207 0.88 -23.30 -11.13
C GLY A 207 0.12 -23.03 -9.82
N CYS A 208 -1.19 -22.84 -9.87
CA CYS A 208 -2.07 -22.68 -8.71
C CYS A 208 -2.65 -24.03 -8.29
N SER A 209 -1.85 -24.83 -7.62
CA SER A 209 -2.34 -26.12 -7.05
C SER A 209 -1.94 -26.23 -5.59
#